data_15f51dd866dc1fe6d1202bd84f037482
#
_entry.id   15f51dd866dc1fe6d1202bd84f037482
#
_cell.length_a   1.000
_cell.length_b   1.000
_cell.length_c   1.000
_cell.angle_alpha   90.00
_cell.angle_beta   90.00
_cell.angle_gamma   90.00
#
_symmetry.space_group_name_H-M   'P 1'
#
loop_
_entity.id
_entity.type
_entity.pdbx_description
1 polymer ?
#
loop_
_entity_poly.entity_id
_entity_poly.type
_entity_poly.pdbx_seq_one_letter_code
_entity_poly.pdbx_strand_id
1 'polypeptide(L)'
;MRKCIGLLAVAPLLALPAVVAAQEFEQGWATYITRQQWMTVNEEPGVDRQIVSRDIGKLNLSVGIIHRGSTRQTAGRGGGGGGGGGAPPAIAADQRCGVTSDLGRDSGASGIMHMHQTETYIVVQGSGVLVTGGQVMNGRLSAPESSVTTTLNGPSCSGRIVGDWVSKHVYEGDIIIMPAGTPHGWLDVPVGVDYLSVRPDPDRVLPDDYTHPALGDDFEMRTPQGN
;
A
#
# COMPACT_ATOMS: atom_id res chain seq x y z
N MET A 1 -44.47 -54.40 49.68
CA MET A 1 -43.64 -53.91 48.59
C MET A 1 -44.35 -52.71 47.99
N ARG A 2 -43.92 -51.48 48.26
CA ARG A 2 -44.48 -50.24 47.70
C ARG A 2 -43.50 -49.73 46.64
N LYS A 3 -43.94 -49.67 45.40
CA LYS A 3 -43.18 -49.10 44.27
C LYS A 3 -43.36 -47.57 44.29
N CYS A 4 -42.29 -46.83 44.50
CA CYS A 4 -42.27 -45.41 44.26
C CYS A 4 -42.02 -45.15 42.76
N ILE A 5 -42.96 -44.49 42.13
CA ILE A 5 -42.82 -43.98 40.74
C ILE A 5 -42.33 -42.56 40.86
N GLY A 6 -41.08 -42.34 40.46
CA GLY A 6 -40.51 -40.99 40.38
C GLY A 6 -41.00 -40.29 39.09
N LEU A 7 -41.65 -39.14 39.27
CA LEU A 7 -42.02 -38.24 38.16
C LEU A 7 -40.82 -37.39 37.80
N LEU A 8 -40.25 -37.59 36.63
CA LEU A 8 -39.28 -36.68 36.04
C LEU A 8 -40.03 -35.49 35.43
N ALA A 9 -39.86 -34.33 36.03
CA ALA A 9 -40.33 -33.08 35.49
C ALA A 9 -39.34 -32.58 34.43
N VAL A 10 -39.73 -32.59 33.18
CA VAL A 10 -39.01 -31.97 32.06
C VAL A 10 -39.38 -30.49 32.03
N ALA A 11 -38.47 -29.63 32.40
CA ALA A 11 -38.65 -28.17 32.23
C ALA A 11 -38.44 -27.77 30.77
N PRO A 12 -39.37 -27.01 30.19
CA PRO A 12 -39.17 -26.50 28.83
C PRO A 12 -38.09 -25.44 28.83
N LEU A 13 -37.03 -25.66 28.01
CA LEU A 13 -36.03 -24.67 27.68
C LEU A 13 -36.64 -23.60 26.80
N LEU A 14 -37.01 -22.46 27.36
CA LEU A 14 -37.42 -21.28 26.57
C LEU A 14 -36.18 -20.72 25.88
N ALA A 15 -36.03 -21.02 24.58
CA ALA A 15 -35.09 -20.35 23.72
C ALA A 15 -35.54 -18.90 23.53
N LEU A 16 -34.85 -17.96 24.18
CA LEU A 16 -35.00 -16.54 23.88
C LEU A 16 -34.49 -16.28 22.46
N PRO A 17 -35.25 -15.57 21.61
CA PRO A 17 -34.74 -15.17 20.30
C PRO A 17 -33.52 -14.26 20.52
N ALA A 18 -32.39 -14.63 19.90
CA ALA A 18 -31.24 -13.73 19.81
C ALA A 18 -31.69 -12.49 19.05
N VAL A 19 -31.83 -11.37 19.73
CA VAL A 19 -31.99 -10.07 19.07
C VAL A 19 -30.64 -9.80 18.42
N VAL A 20 -30.53 -10.04 17.13
CA VAL A 20 -29.45 -9.54 16.32
C VAL A 20 -29.63 -8.01 16.33
N ALA A 21 -28.84 -7.31 17.11
CA ALA A 21 -28.77 -5.87 17.06
C ALA A 21 -28.46 -5.51 15.60
N ALA A 22 -29.35 -4.80 14.95
CA ALA A 22 -29.05 -4.20 13.65
C ALA A 22 -27.83 -3.33 13.85
N GLN A 23 -26.75 -3.62 13.11
CA GLN A 23 -25.57 -2.76 13.10
C GLN A 23 -26.03 -1.43 12.53
N GLU A 24 -26.09 -0.39 13.37
CA GLU A 24 -26.32 0.96 12.87
C GLU A 24 -25.10 1.32 12.02
N PHE A 25 -25.30 1.40 10.72
CA PHE A 25 -24.32 1.96 9.81
C PHE A 25 -24.38 3.48 9.96
N GLU A 26 -23.33 4.06 10.49
CA GLU A 26 -23.16 5.50 10.38
C GLU A 26 -23.14 5.88 8.89
N GLN A 27 -23.91 6.89 8.53
CA GLN A 27 -23.98 7.35 7.16
C GLN A 27 -22.66 8.02 6.78
N GLY A 28 -21.81 7.32 6.04
CA GLY A 28 -20.58 7.85 5.50
C GLY A 28 -20.82 8.75 4.29
N TRP A 29 -19.90 9.68 4.06
CA TRP A 29 -19.88 10.56 2.89
C TRP A 29 -18.82 10.08 1.90
N ALA A 30 -19.10 10.16 0.59
CA ALA A 30 -18.12 9.85 -0.43
C ALA A 30 -17.05 10.96 -0.50
N THR A 31 -15.79 10.55 -0.59
CA THR A 31 -14.68 11.43 -0.92
C THR A 31 -14.46 11.42 -2.43
N TYR A 32 -14.44 12.57 -3.06
CA TYR A 32 -14.15 12.72 -4.49
C TYR A 32 -12.72 13.23 -4.67
N ILE A 33 -11.97 12.55 -5.53
CA ILE A 33 -10.64 12.97 -5.98
C ILE A 33 -10.75 13.22 -7.47
N THR A 34 -10.77 14.47 -7.87
CA THR A 34 -10.85 14.85 -9.29
C THR A 34 -9.50 14.69 -9.98
N ARG A 35 -9.55 14.60 -11.32
CA ARG A 35 -8.32 14.60 -12.13
C ARG A 35 -7.44 15.81 -11.83
N GLN A 36 -8.02 16.99 -11.71
CA GLN A 36 -7.27 18.21 -11.41
C GLN A 36 -6.54 18.13 -10.06
N GLN A 37 -7.20 17.61 -9.02
CA GLN A 37 -6.62 17.48 -7.69
C GLN A 37 -5.44 16.52 -7.66
N TRP A 38 -5.55 15.31 -8.23
CA TRP A 38 -4.39 14.41 -8.23
C TRP A 38 -3.26 14.92 -9.13
N MET A 39 -3.55 15.65 -10.21
CA MET A 39 -2.53 16.31 -11.02
C MET A 39 -1.80 17.40 -10.22
N THR A 40 -2.53 18.24 -9.45
CA THR A 40 -1.91 19.22 -8.55
C THR A 40 -0.95 18.57 -7.57
N VAL A 41 -1.36 17.47 -6.93
CA VAL A 41 -0.45 16.73 -6.03
C VAL A 41 0.71 16.08 -6.78
N ASN A 42 0.53 15.69 -8.05
CA ASN A 42 1.60 15.10 -8.86
C ASN A 42 2.70 16.09 -9.25
N GLU A 43 2.44 17.39 -9.22
CA GLU A 43 3.43 18.45 -9.45
C GLU A 43 4.33 18.69 -8.22
N GLU A 44 3.92 18.23 -7.03
CA GLU A 44 4.71 18.37 -5.81
C GLU A 44 5.99 17.53 -5.85
N PRO A 45 7.05 17.94 -5.15
CA PRO A 45 8.30 17.19 -5.07
C PRO A 45 8.11 15.78 -4.49
N GLY A 46 8.89 14.83 -5.01
CA GLY A 46 8.89 13.45 -4.53
C GLY A 46 8.47 12.47 -5.61
N VAL A 47 8.52 11.18 -5.27
CA VAL A 47 8.12 10.10 -6.17
C VAL A 47 6.70 9.63 -5.84
N ASP A 48 6.42 9.45 -4.57
CA ASP A 48 5.17 8.96 -4.01
C ASP A 48 4.61 10.03 -3.07
N ARG A 49 3.37 10.44 -3.32
CA ARG A 49 2.68 11.50 -2.56
C ARG A 49 1.27 11.05 -2.24
N GLN A 50 0.93 11.04 -0.96
CA GLN A 50 -0.45 10.78 -0.55
C GLN A 50 -1.34 11.95 -0.94
N ILE A 51 -2.52 11.67 -1.49
CA ILE A 51 -3.54 12.66 -1.81
C ILE A 51 -4.48 12.78 -0.62
N VAL A 52 -5.06 11.67 -0.21
CA VAL A 52 -6.00 11.60 0.93
C VAL A 52 -5.83 10.29 1.69
N SER A 53 -6.27 10.30 2.95
CA SER A 53 -6.59 9.10 3.73
C SER A 53 -7.94 9.29 4.40
N ARG A 54 -8.76 8.25 4.45
CA ARG A 54 -10.11 8.28 5.03
C ARG A 54 -10.37 7.04 5.85
N ASP A 55 -10.95 7.22 7.02
CA ASP A 55 -11.48 6.12 7.80
C ASP A 55 -12.66 5.46 7.06
N ILE A 56 -12.56 4.16 6.87
CA ILE A 56 -13.63 3.33 6.30
C ILE A 56 -14.11 2.26 7.29
N GLY A 57 -13.90 2.52 8.59
CA GLY A 57 -14.31 1.68 9.71
C GLY A 57 -13.15 0.88 10.31
N LYS A 58 -12.83 -0.31 9.80
CA LYS A 58 -11.78 -1.16 10.37
C LYS A 58 -10.36 -0.72 10.04
N LEU A 59 -10.19 0.07 9.00
CA LEU A 59 -8.91 0.54 8.47
C LEU A 59 -9.09 1.88 7.76
N ASN A 60 -7.99 2.53 7.43
CA ASN A 60 -8.01 3.68 6.53
C ASN A 60 -7.90 3.22 5.07
N LEU A 61 -8.50 3.97 4.18
CA LEU A 61 -8.25 3.88 2.74
C LEU A 61 -7.49 5.11 2.29
N SER A 62 -6.25 4.90 1.89
CA SER A 62 -5.38 5.95 1.38
C SER A 62 -5.32 5.91 -0.14
N VAL A 63 -5.24 7.07 -0.77
CA VAL A 63 -5.02 7.22 -2.20
C VAL A 63 -3.85 8.16 -2.40
N GLY A 64 -2.83 7.67 -3.09
CA GLY A 64 -1.65 8.44 -3.48
C GLY A 64 -1.50 8.55 -4.99
N ILE A 65 -0.61 9.44 -5.42
CA ILE A 65 -0.13 9.53 -6.81
C ILE A 65 1.38 9.31 -6.85
N ILE A 66 1.83 8.46 -7.76
CA ILE A 66 3.23 8.10 -7.91
C ILE A 66 3.68 8.46 -9.33
N HIS A 67 4.78 9.24 -9.40
CA HIS A 67 5.46 9.54 -10.64
C HIS A 67 6.79 8.78 -10.71
N ARG A 68 6.97 7.95 -11.71
CA ARG A 68 8.25 7.33 -12.04
C ARG A 68 8.80 7.92 -13.32
N GLY A 69 9.92 8.61 -13.20
CA GLY A 69 10.68 9.09 -14.36
C GLY A 69 11.32 7.94 -15.16
N SER A 70 11.86 8.28 -16.32
CA SER A 70 12.54 7.32 -17.19
C SER A 70 13.71 6.62 -16.49
N THR A 71 13.71 5.28 -16.54
CA THR A 71 14.86 4.47 -16.09
C THR A 71 16.04 4.56 -17.06
N ARG A 72 15.80 4.95 -18.32
CA ARG A 72 16.84 5.07 -19.37
C ARG A 72 17.70 6.32 -19.21
N GLN A 73 17.14 7.41 -18.67
CA GLN A 73 17.87 8.64 -18.39
C GLN A 73 18.86 8.52 -17.24
N THR A 74 18.62 7.61 -16.30
CA THR A 74 19.50 7.34 -15.15
C THR A 74 20.66 6.42 -15.50
N ALA A 75 20.57 5.65 -16.60
CA ALA A 75 21.67 4.81 -17.06
C ALA A 75 22.90 5.60 -17.55
N GLY A 76 22.74 6.91 -17.87
CA GLY A 76 23.83 7.81 -18.27
C GLY A 76 24.35 8.76 -17.18
N ARG A 77 23.62 8.89 -16.06
CA ARG A 77 24.01 9.58 -14.85
C ARG A 77 23.84 8.57 -13.74
N GLY A 78 24.92 8.00 -13.21
CA GLY A 78 24.88 7.00 -12.17
C GLY A 78 23.64 7.15 -11.30
N GLY A 79 22.68 6.26 -11.49
CA GLY A 79 21.31 6.34 -10.94
C GLY A 79 21.36 6.69 -9.46
N GLY A 80 20.58 7.66 -9.06
CA GLY A 80 20.45 8.18 -7.71
C GLY A 80 20.10 7.11 -6.65
N GLY A 81 21.09 6.40 -6.23
CA GLY A 81 21.23 5.61 -5.05
C GLY A 81 22.68 5.71 -4.70
N GLY A 82 23.08 6.66 -3.81
CA GLY A 82 24.42 7.06 -3.41
C GLY A 82 25.46 5.95 -3.57
N GLY A 83 26.28 6.08 -4.58
CA GLY A 83 27.36 5.15 -4.82
C GLY A 83 28.62 5.88 -5.21
N GLY A 84 29.38 6.36 -4.25
CA GLY A 84 30.84 6.33 -4.34
C GLY A 84 31.24 4.86 -4.47
N GLY A 85 32.25 4.53 -5.30
CA GLY A 85 32.68 3.16 -5.64
C GLY A 85 33.23 2.30 -4.48
N GLY A 86 32.63 2.37 -3.31
CA GLY A 86 32.82 1.45 -2.18
C GLY A 86 31.67 0.45 -2.09
N ALA A 87 31.97 -0.77 -1.61
CA ALA A 87 30.92 -1.72 -1.28
C ALA A 87 29.88 -1.03 -0.37
N PRO A 88 28.56 -1.13 -0.65
CA PRO A 88 27.55 -0.56 0.22
C PRO A 88 27.80 -1.03 1.65
N PRO A 89 27.57 -0.15 2.66
CA PRO A 89 27.74 -0.53 4.05
C PRO A 89 26.93 -1.77 4.37
N ALA A 90 27.50 -2.65 5.20
CA ALA A 90 26.82 -3.86 5.64
C ALA A 90 25.51 -3.47 6.35
N ILE A 91 24.41 -4.13 5.97
CA ILE A 91 23.11 -3.93 6.62
C ILE A 91 23.18 -4.61 7.98
N ALA A 92 22.83 -3.89 9.07
CA ALA A 92 22.74 -4.45 10.40
C ALA A 92 21.69 -5.58 10.43
N ALA A 93 21.91 -6.60 11.28
CA ALA A 93 21.09 -7.81 11.26
C ALA A 93 19.60 -7.53 11.52
N ASP A 94 19.31 -6.59 12.39
CA ASP A 94 17.97 -6.11 12.75
C ASP A 94 17.29 -5.26 11.66
N GLN A 95 18.07 -4.80 10.68
CA GLN A 95 17.58 -4.05 9.52
C GLN A 95 17.45 -4.89 8.26
N ARG A 96 17.75 -6.19 8.35
CA ARG A 96 17.66 -7.10 7.20
C ARG A 96 16.24 -7.63 7.03
N CYS A 97 15.85 -7.82 5.78
CA CYS A 97 14.60 -8.45 5.42
C CYS A 97 14.75 -9.25 4.13
N GLY A 98 13.76 -10.09 3.88
CA GLY A 98 13.79 -10.98 2.72
C GLY A 98 14.76 -12.15 2.88
N VAL A 99 15.14 -12.76 1.77
CA VAL A 99 16.08 -13.89 1.75
C VAL A 99 17.52 -13.43 1.68
N THR A 100 18.41 -14.14 2.32
CA THR A 100 19.86 -13.88 2.24
C THR A 100 20.47 -14.74 1.15
N SER A 101 21.31 -14.16 0.30
CA SER A 101 22.06 -14.87 -0.73
C SER A 101 23.40 -14.23 -0.96
N ASP A 102 24.42 -15.05 -1.23
CA ASP A 102 25.74 -14.62 -1.67
C ASP A 102 25.80 -14.38 -3.20
N LEU A 103 24.72 -14.64 -3.92
CA LEU A 103 24.57 -14.31 -5.33
C LEU A 103 24.71 -12.78 -5.50
N GLY A 104 25.49 -12.38 -6.48
CA GLY A 104 25.88 -11.00 -6.69
C GLY A 104 24.70 -10.00 -6.66
N ARG A 105 24.98 -8.80 -6.18
CA ARG A 105 24.01 -7.72 -5.93
C ARG A 105 23.27 -7.23 -7.19
N ASP A 106 23.76 -7.60 -8.36
CA ASP A 106 23.28 -7.13 -9.66
C ASP A 106 22.23 -8.03 -10.30
N SER A 107 21.84 -9.11 -9.63
CA SER A 107 20.80 -10.01 -10.13
C SER A 107 19.41 -9.53 -9.71
N GLY A 108 18.49 -9.46 -10.67
CA GLY A 108 17.08 -9.09 -10.45
C GLY A 108 16.78 -7.59 -10.52
N ALA A 109 15.50 -7.25 -10.60
CA ALA A 109 15.01 -5.88 -10.56
C ALA A 109 15.10 -5.32 -9.15
N SER A 110 15.32 -4.00 -9.00
CA SER A 110 15.11 -3.31 -7.73
C SER A 110 13.63 -3.24 -7.42
N GLY A 111 13.25 -3.49 -6.17
CA GLY A 111 11.86 -3.39 -5.75
C GLY A 111 11.69 -3.19 -4.26
N ILE A 112 10.42 -3.10 -3.89
CA ILE A 112 9.94 -2.94 -2.53
C ILE A 112 8.81 -3.94 -2.28
N MET A 113 8.62 -4.29 -1.03
CA MET A 113 7.53 -5.11 -0.54
C MET A 113 6.96 -4.43 0.71
N HIS A 114 5.67 -4.13 0.72
CA HIS A 114 4.98 -3.59 1.90
C HIS A 114 4.49 -4.74 2.76
N MET A 115 4.78 -4.70 4.06
CA MET A 115 4.49 -5.84 4.93
C MET A 115 3.00 -5.99 5.23
N HIS A 116 2.27 -4.88 5.36
CA HIS A 116 0.89 -4.88 5.83
C HIS A 116 -0.09 -4.25 4.84
N GLN A 117 0.41 -3.41 3.92
CA GLN A 117 -0.44 -2.73 2.95
C GLN A 117 -0.54 -3.50 1.64
N THR A 118 -1.76 -3.69 1.19
CA THR A 118 -2.07 -4.01 -0.22
C THR A 118 -1.97 -2.72 -1.02
N GLU A 119 -1.37 -2.77 -2.21
CA GLU A 119 -1.40 -1.67 -3.15
C GLU A 119 -2.19 -2.03 -4.41
N THR A 120 -3.02 -1.10 -4.87
CA THR A 120 -3.65 -1.21 -6.18
C THR A 120 -3.18 -0.05 -7.03
N TYR A 121 -2.42 -0.34 -8.09
CA TYR A 121 -2.04 0.67 -9.08
C TYR A 121 -3.11 0.82 -10.13
N ILE A 122 -3.43 2.07 -10.46
CA ILE A 122 -4.26 2.45 -11.61
C ILE A 122 -3.40 3.38 -12.45
N VAL A 123 -2.90 2.88 -13.58
CA VAL A 123 -2.03 3.66 -14.47
C VAL A 123 -2.86 4.76 -15.12
N VAL A 124 -2.48 6.02 -14.91
CA VAL A 124 -3.21 7.19 -15.40
C VAL A 124 -2.48 7.93 -16.53
N GLN A 125 -1.18 7.66 -16.69
CA GLN A 125 -0.40 8.23 -17.79
C GLN A 125 0.87 7.41 -18.02
N GLY A 126 1.27 7.24 -19.30
CA GLY A 126 2.52 6.59 -19.65
C GLY A 126 2.48 5.08 -19.61
N SER A 127 3.65 4.47 -19.53
CA SER A 127 3.80 3.00 -19.55
C SER A 127 5.15 2.56 -19.02
N GLY A 128 5.26 1.27 -18.68
CA GLY A 128 6.52 0.66 -18.27
C GLY A 128 6.40 -0.85 -18.09
N VAL A 129 7.52 -1.49 -17.78
CA VAL A 129 7.57 -2.92 -17.43
C VAL A 129 7.61 -3.05 -15.92
N LEU A 130 6.50 -3.47 -15.34
CA LEU A 130 6.35 -3.76 -13.92
C LEU A 130 6.76 -5.20 -13.64
N VAL A 131 7.52 -5.41 -12.56
CA VAL A 131 7.85 -6.71 -11.99
C VAL A 131 7.07 -6.91 -10.71
N THR A 132 6.44 -8.07 -10.53
CA THR A 132 5.71 -8.44 -9.32
C THR A 132 5.98 -9.89 -8.92
N GLY A 133 5.91 -10.18 -7.62
CA GLY A 133 6.13 -11.53 -7.07
C GLY A 133 7.61 -11.82 -6.79
N GLY A 134 7.94 -13.10 -6.66
CA GLY A 134 9.26 -13.53 -6.22
C GLY A 134 9.54 -13.23 -4.75
N GLN A 135 10.79 -12.95 -4.44
CA GLN A 135 11.28 -12.67 -3.08
C GLN A 135 12.24 -11.49 -3.10
N VAL A 136 12.26 -10.71 -2.05
CA VAL A 136 13.29 -9.68 -1.85
C VAL A 136 14.57 -10.36 -1.36
N MET A 137 15.67 -10.16 -2.09
CA MET A 137 16.99 -10.68 -1.73
C MET A 137 17.85 -9.60 -1.09
N ASN A 138 18.51 -9.95 0.02
CA ASN A 138 19.43 -9.07 0.77
C ASN A 138 18.81 -7.68 1.02
N GLY A 139 17.52 -7.70 1.39
CA GLY A 139 16.74 -6.49 1.56
C GLY A 139 17.08 -5.72 2.82
N ARG A 140 16.68 -4.44 2.81
CA ARG A 140 16.72 -3.54 3.96
C ARG A 140 15.31 -3.11 4.33
N LEU A 141 15.00 -3.19 5.62
CA LEU A 141 13.79 -2.60 6.20
C LEU A 141 13.81 -1.07 6.04
N SER A 142 12.64 -0.49 5.79
CA SER A 142 12.48 0.96 5.91
C SER A 142 12.74 1.38 7.36
N ALA A 143 13.47 2.49 7.53
CA ALA A 143 13.72 3.01 8.88
C ALA A 143 12.39 3.41 9.55
N PRO A 144 12.22 3.17 10.86
CA PRO A 144 10.97 3.48 11.55
C PRO A 144 10.50 4.94 11.39
N GLU A 145 11.45 5.88 11.29
CA GLU A 145 11.21 7.31 11.13
C GLU A 145 11.13 7.79 9.67
N SER A 146 11.34 6.90 8.70
CA SER A 146 11.29 7.28 7.28
C SER A 146 9.86 7.59 6.82
N SER A 147 9.72 8.45 5.82
CA SER A 147 8.42 8.76 5.21
C SER A 147 7.72 7.51 4.63
N VAL A 148 8.49 6.53 4.16
CA VAL A 148 7.91 5.25 3.73
C VAL A 148 7.15 4.60 4.87
N THR A 149 7.74 4.57 6.08
CA THR A 149 7.11 3.92 7.24
C THR A 149 6.02 4.76 7.88
N THR A 150 6.21 6.09 7.94
CA THR A 150 5.35 6.96 8.77
C THR A 150 4.24 7.68 8.00
N THR A 151 4.35 7.79 6.67
CA THR A 151 3.41 8.59 5.87
C THR A 151 2.99 7.96 4.54
N LEU A 152 3.60 6.85 4.10
CA LEU A 152 3.29 6.25 2.80
C LEU A 152 2.73 4.84 2.91
N ASN A 153 3.57 3.86 3.26
CA ASN A 153 3.26 2.45 3.07
C ASN A 153 3.42 1.61 4.34
N GLY A 154 3.83 2.23 5.46
CA GLY A 154 4.18 1.48 6.66
C GLY A 154 5.47 0.67 6.51
N PRO A 155 5.71 -0.30 7.40
CA PRO A 155 6.91 -1.13 7.36
C PRO A 155 7.09 -1.82 6.01
N SER A 156 8.26 -1.64 5.40
CA SER A 156 8.54 -2.11 4.04
C SER A 156 9.95 -2.69 3.94
N CYS A 157 10.15 -3.57 2.96
CA CYS A 157 11.41 -4.23 2.67
C CYS A 157 11.84 -3.92 1.24
N SER A 158 12.99 -3.30 1.05
CA SER A 158 13.52 -2.94 -0.26
C SER A 158 14.78 -3.72 -0.59
N GLY A 159 14.88 -4.23 -1.82
CA GLY A 159 16.05 -4.99 -2.27
C GLY A 159 15.93 -5.43 -3.72
N ARG A 160 16.63 -6.50 -4.08
CA ARG A 160 16.51 -7.12 -5.40
C ARG A 160 15.42 -8.17 -5.39
N ILE A 161 14.59 -8.17 -6.43
CA ILE A 161 13.55 -9.18 -6.62
C ILE A 161 14.17 -10.37 -7.36
N VAL A 162 14.08 -11.56 -6.76
CA VAL A 162 14.63 -12.82 -7.30
C VAL A 162 13.58 -13.94 -7.22
N GLY A 163 13.86 -15.08 -7.85
CA GLY A 163 12.98 -16.25 -7.85
C GLY A 163 11.85 -16.12 -8.88
N ASP A 164 10.67 -16.64 -8.56
CA ASP A 164 9.54 -16.74 -9.48
C ASP A 164 8.74 -15.42 -9.54
N TRP A 165 9.29 -14.43 -10.20
CA TRP A 165 8.62 -13.16 -10.45
C TRP A 165 8.05 -13.11 -11.87
N VAL A 166 7.06 -12.22 -12.07
CA VAL A 166 6.42 -11.95 -13.35
C VAL A 166 6.75 -10.52 -13.78
N SER A 167 7.10 -10.31 -15.04
CA SER A 167 7.17 -8.98 -15.64
C SER A 167 6.04 -8.79 -16.64
N LYS A 168 5.42 -7.61 -16.60
CA LYS A 168 4.36 -7.26 -17.52
C LYS A 168 4.53 -5.82 -17.97
N HIS A 169 4.39 -5.57 -19.27
CA HIS A 169 4.25 -4.22 -19.77
C HIS A 169 2.84 -3.73 -19.43
N VAL A 170 2.77 -2.59 -18.76
CA VAL A 170 1.53 -1.96 -18.33
C VAL A 170 1.42 -0.58 -18.98
N TYR A 171 0.17 -0.17 -19.24
CA TYR A 171 -0.18 1.04 -19.99
C TYR A 171 -1.27 1.80 -19.23
N GLU A 172 -1.52 3.03 -19.66
CA GLU A 172 -2.65 3.83 -19.20
C GLU A 172 -3.97 3.02 -19.25
N GLY A 173 -4.71 3.03 -18.13
CA GLY A 173 -5.93 2.27 -17.92
C GLY A 173 -5.74 0.90 -17.27
N ASP A 174 -4.52 0.36 -17.21
CA ASP A 174 -4.26 -0.90 -16.52
C ASP A 174 -4.39 -0.76 -15.00
N ILE A 175 -4.93 -1.83 -14.38
CA ILE A 175 -5.10 -1.93 -12.93
C ILE A 175 -4.31 -3.14 -12.43
N ILE A 176 -3.49 -2.95 -11.41
CA ILE A 176 -2.65 -3.99 -10.83
C ILE A 176 -2.89 -4.05 -9.33
N ILE A 177 -3.35 -5.19 -8.82
CA ILE A 177 -3.55 -5.42 -7.38
C ILE A 177 -2.39 -6.24 -6.85
N MET A 178 -1.67 -5.69 -5.89
CA MET A 178 -0.52 -6.31 -5.23
C MET A 178 -0.84 -6.50 -3.75
N PRO A 179 -1.20 -7.71 -3.32
CA PRO A 179 -1.42 -8.01 -1.91
C PRO A 179 -0.21 -7.66 -1.04
N ALA A 180 -0.44 -7.36 0.23
CA ALA A 180 0.63 -7.20 1.20
C ALA A 180 1.63 -8.38 1.12
N GLY A 181 2.90 -8.10 1.27
CA GLY A 181 3.97 -9.10 1.12
C GLY A 181 4.37 -9.41 -0.32
N THR A 182 3.78 -8.75 -1.34
CA THR A 182 4.16 -8.95 -2.74
C THR A 182 5.29 -8.01 -3.13
N PRO A 183 6.52 -8.51 -3.43
CA PRO A 183 7.58 -7.70 -4.00
C PRO A 183 7.17 -7.12 -5.35
N HIS A 184 7.50 -5.86 -5.58
CA HIS A 184 7.21 -5.20 -6.86
C HIS A 184 8.21 -4.10 -7.16
N GLY A 185 8.36 -3.77 -8.45
CA GLY A 185 9.29 -2.74 -8.91
C GLY A 185 9.25 -2.55 -10.41
N TRP A 186 9.89 -1.51 -10.90
CA TRP A 186 9.94 -1.21 -12.32
C TRP A 186 11.25 -1.68 -12.95
N LEU A 187 11.15 -2.52 -13.98
CA LEU A 187 12.29 -2.99 -14.76
C LEU A 187 12.68 -1.98 -15.83
N ASP A 188 11.69 -1.43 -16.54
CA ASP A 188 11.89 -0.42 -17.58
C ASP A 188 10.74 0.59 -17.58
N VAL A 189 11.08 1.86 -17.57
CA VAL A 189 10.16 2.99 -17.79
C VAL A 189 10.78 3.84 -18.89
N PRO A 190 10.28 3.75 -20.12
CA PRO A 190 10.93 4.42 -21.27
C PRO A 190 10.97 5.94 -21.17
N VAL A 191 9.86 6.57 -20.76
CA VAL A 191 9.71 8.03 -20.66
C VAL A 191 9.33 8.44 -19.25
N GLY A 192 8.21 7.92 -18.78
CA GLY A 192 7.64 8.14 -17.46
C GLY A 192 6.35 7.36 -17.33
N VAL A 193 5.93 7.11 -16.10
CA VAL A 193 4.64 6.52 -15.78
C VAL A 193 4.08 7.15 -14.52
N ASP A 194 2.81 7.57 -14.57
CA ASP A 194 2.04 8.05 -13.44
C ASP A 194 0.93 7.06 -13.11
N TYR A 195 0.75 6.77 -11.86
CA TYR A 195 -0.30 5.87 -11.41
C TYR A 195 -0.83 6.25 -10.04
N LEU A 196 -2.14 6.17 -9.87
CA LEU A 196 -2.76 6.22 -8.56
C LEU A 196 -2.42 4.93 -7.80
N SER A 197 -2.13 5.07 -6.53
CA SER A 197 -1.96 3.94 -5.61
C SER A 197 -3.06 3.98 -4.57
N VAL A 198 -3.96 3.00 -4.62
CA VAL A 198 -5.05 2.82 -3.65
C VAL A 198 -4.61 1.80 -2.62
N ARG A 199 -4.60 2.21 -1.35
CA ARG A 199 -3.98 1.48 -0.23
C ARG A 199 -4.94 1.31 0.92
N PRO A 200 -5.54 0.12 1.10
CA PRO A 200 -6.09 -0.28 2.38
C PRO A 200 -4.98 -0.24 3.45
N ASP A 201 -5.14 0.62 4.46
CA ASP A 201 -4.13 0.90 5.49
C ASP A 201 -4.60 0.38 6.86
N PRO A 202 -4.29 -0.89 7.19
CA PRO A 202 -4.68 -1.49 8.46
C PRO A 202 -3.93 -0.90 9.67
N ASP A 203 -2.75 -0.34 9.43
CA ASP A 203 -1.89 0.23 10.48
C ASP A 203 -2.20 1.72 10.73
N ARG A 204 -3.11 2.31 9.95
CA ARG A 204 -3.47 3.74 10.03
C ARG A 204 -2.22 4.63 10.03
N VAL A 205 -1.36 4.42 9.03
CA VAL A 205 -0.09 5.16 8.86
C VAL A 205 -0.34 6.65 8.71
N LEU A 206 -1.43 7.02 8.04
CA LEU A 206 -1.89 8.39 7.95
C LEU A 206 -3.10 8.64 8.86
N PRO A 207 -3.32 9.90 9.28
CA PRO A 207 -4.54 10.28 9.98
C PRO A 207 -5.80 9.96 9.17
N ASP A 208 -6.93 9.78 9.88
CA ASP A 208 -8.22 9.38 9.31
C ASP A 208 -8.76 10.36 8.26
N ASP A 209 -8.40 11.62 8.38
CA ASP A 209 -8.88 12.75 7.56
C ASP A 209 -7.76 13.43 6.76
N TYR A 210 -6.63 12.78 6.58
CA TYR A 210 -5.51 13.37 5.86
C TYR A 210 -5.90 13.85 4.46
N THR A 211 -5.47 15.06 4.13
CA THR A 211 -5.54 15.65 2.80
C THR A 211 -4.21 16.34 2.49
N HIS A 212 -3.70 16.15 1.26
CA HIS A 212 -2.43 16.73 0.85
C HIS A 212 -2.48 18.27 0.91
N PRO A 213 -1.50 18.95 1.53
CA PRO A 213 -1.54 20.41 1.71
C PRO A 213 -1.66 21.21 0.40
N ALA A 214 -1.16 20.69 -0.72
CA ALA A 214 -1.28 21.36 -2.02
C ALA A 214 -2.73 21.50 -2.52
N LEU A 215 -3.68 20.78 -1.91
CA LEU A 215 -5.10 20.88 -2.27
C LEU A 215 -5.80 22.05 -1.55
N GLY A 216 -5.15 22.65 -0.54
CA GLY A 216 -5.69 23.78 0.22
C GLY A 216 -6.95 23.43 1.01
N ASP A 217 -7.54 24.48 1.61
CA ASP A 217 -8.79 24.37 2.39
C ASP A 217 -10.02 24.16 1.50
N ASP A 218 -9.88 24.40 0.19
CA ASP A 218 -10.95 24.22 -0.81
C ASP A 218 -11.17 22.75 -1.21
N PHE A 219 -10.39 21.82 -0.66
CA PHE A 219 -10.70 20.41 -0.76
C PHE A 219 -11.91 20.11 0.11
N GLU A 220 -13.10 20.47 -0.40
CA GLU A 220 -14.37 20.23 0.28
C GLU A 220 -14.56 18.72 0.52
N MET A 221 -14.23 18.29 1.72
CA MET A 221 -14.95 17.19 2.33
C MET A 221 -16.36 17.69 2.59
N ARG A 222 -17.21 17.48 1.62
CA ARG A 222 -18.65 17.79 1.62
C ARG A 222 -19.20 18.42 2.88
N THR A 223 -19.47 19.68 2.80
CA THR A 223 -20.54 20.29 3.60
C THR A 223 -21.86 19.71 3.05
N PRO A 224 -22.74 19.12 3.88
CA PRO A 224 -24.10 18.83 3.46
C PRO A 224 -24.68 20.10 2.90
N GLN A 225 -25.15 20.09 1.64
CA GLN A 225 -25.89 21.23 1.15
C GLN A 225 -27.11 21.38 2.07
N GLY A 226 -27.11 22.46 2.87
CA GLY A 226 -28.25 22.78 3.71
C GLY A 226 -29.49 22.90 2.83
N ASN A 227 -30.54 22.19 3.23
CA ASN A 227 -31.90 22.36 2.69
C ASN A 227 -32.38 23.76 2.99
#